data_b8213cb83549039984d2585a19169e99
#
_entry.id   b8213cb83549039984d2585a19169e99
#
_cell.length_a   1.000
_cell.length_b   1.000
_cell.length_c   1.000
_cell.angle_alpha   90.00
_cell.angle_beta   90.00
_cell.angle_gamma   90.00
#
_symmetry.space_group_name_H-M   'P 1'
#
loop_
_entity.id
_entity.type
_entity.pdbx_description
1 polymer ?
#
loop_
_entity_poly.entity_id
_entity_poly.type
_entity_poly.pdbx_seq_one_letter_code
_entity_poly.pdbx_strand_id
1 'polypeptide(L)'
;MGNEMLYLECCSGISGDMFVAALLDLGADECVLREALESLPLSGFQIEIKRVRKAGLDVCDFHVCLDAAYENHDHDMDYLYAIGNDGEAHIDAHEHHAHRTLKDVIEILDAAKLTARARGLAVRIFEILGEAEAKAHGTTVNQVHFHEVGAVDSIVDIVAAAVCVDDLGIREVVVPVLYEGVGQIRCQHGVLPIPVPAVVNIAQMHQLKLHVTSAHGEYITPTGAAIVAALRTSERLPREFVVKNVGLGAGKRVQELSGILRAMLIEPVEESCVTEDSVYQLETNIDDCSGEILGHTMECLFAAGAKDVCYTPVFMKKNRPAYLLTVLCGVEDVSTMERIIFGETTSIGIRRTRMERSILQRDVHTVKTSLGMAVVKECLVPSGQGDSLERRRYPEYESVAAICKATGHSYRDVYDVIVRESSDVSDDVDGMNR
;
A
#
# COMPACT_ATOMS: atom_id res chain seq x y z
N MET A 1 18.69 14.73 -1.95
CA MET A 1 18.59 13.35 -1.46
C MET A 1 17.63 12.65 -2.39
N GLY A 2 18.01 11.52 -2.97
CA GLY A 2 17.29 10.87 -4.06
C GLY A 2 15.87 10.46 -3.67
N ASN A 3 15.02 10.37 -4.67
CA ASN A 3 13.62 9.91 -4.60
C ASN A 3 13.58 8.37 -4.50
N GLU A 4 14.45 7.79 -3.65
CA GLU A 4 14.62 6.34 -3.52
C GLU A 4 13.60 5.75 -2.57
N MET A 5 12.99 4.63 -2.97
CA MET A 5 11.99 3.89 -2.22
C MET A 5 12.46 2.45 -1.99
N LEU A 6 12.13 1.88 -0.84
CA LEU A 6 12.28 0.45 -0.60
C LEU A 6 11.03 -0.28 -1.11
N TYR A 7 11.17 -1.11 -2.13
CA TYR A 7 10.12 -2.03 -2.56
C TYR A 7 10.34 -3.41 -1.93
N LEU A 8 9.37 -3.87 -1.14
CA LEU A 8 9.36 -5.21 -0.56
C LEU A 8 8.48 -6.14 -1.39
N GLU A 9 9.11 -7.12 -2.00
CA GLU A 9 8.42 -8.16 -2.77
C GLU A 9 8.23 -9.40 -1.89
N CYS A 10 7.04 -9.50 -1.28
CA CYS A 10 6.71 -10.51 -0.27
C CYS A 10 6.05 -11.76 -0.89
N CYS A 11 6.50 -12.23 -2.06
CA CYS A 11 5.90 -13.37 -2.77
C CYS A 11 6.03 -14.72 -2.02
N SER A 12 6.96 -14.82 -1.08
CA SER A 12 7.12 -15.96 -0.17
C SER A 12 6.85 -15.57 1.29
N GLY A 13 6.00 -14.54 1.50
CA GLY A 13 5.71 -14.01 2.82
C GLY A 13 6.78 -13.07 3.37
N ILE A 14 6.74 -12.85 4.68
CA ILE A 14 7.69 -12.01 5.41
C ILE A 14 7.71 -12.39 6.89
N SER A 15 8.93 -12.46 7.46
CA SER A 15 9.20 -12.59 8.88
C SER A 15 10.27 -11.59 9.32
N GLY A 16 10.50 -11.45 10.61
CA GLY A 16 11.49 -10.50 11.15
C GLY A 16 12.91 -10.78 10.64
N ASP A 17 13.35 -12.03 10.78
CA ASP A 17 14.66 -12.51 10.32
C ASP A 17 14.87 -12.33 8.80
N MET A 18 13.86 -12.66 7.99
CA MET A 18 13.89 -12.45 6.53
C MET A 18 14.08 -10.97 6.18
N PHE A 19 13.38 -10.10 6.88
CA PHE A 19 13.45 -8.67 6.63
C PHE A 19 14.83 -8.11 7.00
N VAL A 20 15.35 -8.44 8.18
CA VAL A 20 16.69 -8.03 8.61
C VAL A 20 17.75 -8.55 7.64
N ALA A 21 17.68 -9.84 7.28
CA ALA A 21 18.61 -10.45 6.34
C ALA A 21 18.58 -9.75 4.97
N ALA A 22 17.40 -9.40 4.46
CA ALA A 22 17.28 -8.68 3.19
C ALA A 22 17.85 -7.26 3.25
N LEU A 23 17.72 -6.55 4.38
CA LEU A 23 18.32 -5.22 4.55
C LEU A 23 19.84 -5.27 4.70
N LEU A 24 20.37 -6.28 5.38
CA LEU A 24 21.83 -6.52 5.45
C LEU A 24 22.41 -6.80 4.05
N ASP A 25 21.74 -7.64 3.26
CA ASP A 25 22.13 -7.93 1.87
C ASP A 25 21.98 -6.70 0.95
N LEU A 26 21.07 -5.80 1.28
CA LEU A 26 20.88 -4.51 0.60
C LEU A 26 22.00 -3.50 0.93
N GLY A 27 22.74 -3.70 2.03
CA GLY A 27 23.90 -2.90 2.39
C GLY A 27 23.81 -2.18 3.74
N ALA A 28 22.91 -2.60 4.64
CA ALA A 28 22.91 -2.12 6.02
C ALA A 28 24.21 -2.50 6.73
N ASP A 29 24.76 -1.58 7.53
CA ASP A 29 26.03 -1.77 8.22
C ASP A 29 25.91 -2.76 9.38
N GLU A 30 26.58 -3.91 9.24
CA GLU A 30 26.61 -4.96 10.25
C GLU A 30 27.23 -4.47 11.58
N CYS A 31 28.18 -3.55 11.55
CA CYS A 31 28.81 -3.02 12.77
C CYS A 31 27.82 -2.18 13.55
N VAL A 32 27.05 -1.31 12.87
CA VAL A 32 25.99 -0.49 13.48
C VAL A 32 24.93 -1.39 14.11
N LEU A 33 24.52 -2.44 13.39
CA LEU A 33 23.55 -3.41 13.90
C LEU A 33 24.07 -4.11 15.17
N ARG A 34 25.30 -4.63 15.14
CA ARG A 34 25.89 -5.35 16.29
C ARG A 34 26.01 -4.44 17.51
N GLU A 35 26.54 -3.23 17.36
CA GLU A 35 26.67 -2.25 18.46
C GLU A 35 25.31 -1.93 19.09
N ALA A 36 24.26 -1.77 18.28
CA ALA A 36 22.90 -1.54 18.76
C ALA A 36 22.36 -2.73 19.56
N LEU A 37 22.49 -3.95 19.03
CA LEU A 37 22.00 -5.17 19.68
C LEU A 37 22.77 -5.51 20.96
N GLU A 38 24.09 -5.32 20.99
CA GLU A 38 24.92 -5.50 22.19
C GLU A 38 24.59 -4.50 23.31
N SER A 39 23.96 -3.36 22.96
CA SER A 39 23.52 -2.37 23.95
C SER A 39 22.20 -2.72 24.64
N LEU A 40 21.46 -3.72 24.13
CA LEU A 40 20.20 -4.17 24.74
C LEU A 40 20.48 -4.78 26.13
N PRO A 41 19.66 -4.44 27.15
CA PRO A 41 19.75 -5.06 28.47
C PRO A 41 19.11 -6.47 28.48
N LEU A 42 19.49 -7.28 27.50
CA LEU A 42 19.05 -8.66 27.29
C LEU A 42 20.27 -9.58 27.32
N SER A 43 20.07 -10.78 27.79
CA SER A 43 21.08 -11.84 27.82
C SER A 43 20.52 -13.13 27.22
N GLY A 44 21.39 -14.05 26.88
CA GLY A 44 21.00 -15.39 26.40
C GLY A 44 20.71 -15.43 24.91
N PHE A 45 21.28 -14.50 24.14
CA PHE A 45 21.23 -14.55 22.68
C PHE A 45 22.57 -14.17 22.04
N GLN A 46 22.77 -14.66 20.84
CA GLN A 46 23.85 -14.26 19.93
C GLN A 46 23.27 -14.11 18.54
N ILE A 47 23.87 -13.26 17.70
CA ILE A 47 23.46 -13.14 16.31
C ILE A 47 24.49 -13.76 15.36
N GLU A 48 23.99 -14.51 14.38
CA GLU A 48 24.77 -15.10 13.31
C GLU A 48 24.30 -14.55 11.97
N ILE A 49 25.22 -14.00 11.19
CA ILE A 49 24.96 -13.47 9.84
C ILE A 49 25.83 -14.26 8.89
N LYS A 50 25.20 -14.91 7.90
CA LYS A 50 25.93 -15.75 6.94
C LYS A 50 25.24 -15.79 5.59
N ARG A 51 25.96 -16.31 4.59
CA ARG A 51 25.38 -16.63 3.28
C ARG A 51 24.89 -18.07 3.26
N VAL A 52 23.70 -18.29 2.75
CA VAL A 52 23.13 -19.63 2.58
C VAL A 52 22.59 -19.83 1.18
N ARG A 53 22.49 -21.08 0.75
CA ARG A 53 21.84 -21.42 -0.52
C ARG A 53 20.39 -21.83 -0.29
N LYS A 54 19.44 -21.04 -0.82
CA LYS A 54 18.01 -21.33 -0.75
C LYS A 54 17.40 -21.22 -2.16
N ALA A 55 16.63 -22.22 -2.58
CA ALA A 55 16.09 -22.32 -3.94
C ALA A 55 17.15 -22.12 -5.05
N GLY A 56 18.41 -22.53 -4.80
CA GLY A 56 19.52 -22.37 -5.73
C GLY A 56 20.18 -20.99 -5.76
N LEU A 57 19.63 -20.01 -5.04
CA LEU A 57 20.16 -18.66 -4.92
C LEU A 57 21.07 -18.52 -3.69
N ASP A 58 22.07 -17.64 -3.80
CA ASP A 58 22.90 -17.20 -2.69
C ASP A 58 22.19 -16.03 -1.98
N VAL A 59 21.81 -16.22 -0.71
CA VAL A 59 20.97 -15.28 0.04
C VAL A 59 21.56 -15.03 1.43
N CYS A 60 21.30 -13.86 2.00
CA CYS A 60 21.68 -13.54 3.37
C CYS A 60 20.74 -14.26 4.35
N ASP A 61 21.32 -14.74 5.43
CA ASP A 61 20.64 -15.37 6.55
C ASP A 61 21.03 -14.64 7.83
N PHE A 62 20.03 -14.10 8.52
CA PHE A 62 20.17 -13.51 9.85
C PHE A 62 19.53 -14.45 10.85
N HIS A 63 20.25 -14.82 11.90
CA HIS A 63 19.78 -15.76 12.90
C HIS A 63 20.08 -15.28 14.31
N VAL A 64 19.04 -15.28 15.14
CA VAL A 64 19.16 -15.08 16.59
C VAL A 64 19.30 -16.45 17.25
N CYS A 65 20.52 -16.78 17.69
CA CYS A 65 20.80 -18.00 18.40
C CYS A 65 20.49 -17.78 19.88
N LEU A 66 19.54 -18.54 20.41
CA LEU A 66 19.15 -18.48 21.82
C LEU A 66 19.96 -19.49 22.65
N ASP A 67 20.30 -19.13 23.88
CA ASP A 67 20.83 -20.08 24.86
C ASP A 67 19.74 -21.10 25.24
N ALA A 68 20.13 -22.30 25.64
CA ALA A 68 19.22 -23.41 25.96
C ALA A 68 18.12 -23.05 26.97
N ALA A 69 18.31 -22.02 27.79
CA ALA A 69 17.30 -21.53 28.73
C ALA A 69 16.19 -20.68 28.07
N TYR A 70 16.39 -20.25 26.81
CA TYR A 70 15.46 -19.38 26.05
C TYR A 70 15.04 -20.02 24.71
N GLU A 71 15.44 -21.28 24.47
CA GLU A 71 15.18 -22.01 23.23
C GLU A 71 13.64 -22.14 23.01
N ASN A 72 13.21 -21.89 21.77
CA ASN A 72 11.81 -22.02 21.34
C ASN A 72 11.71 -22.99 20.13
N HIS A 73 10.47 -23.31 19.73
CA HIS A 73 10.20 -24.24 18.64
C HIS A 73 9.75 -23.55 17.35
N ASP A 74 10.00 -22.25 17.18
CA ASP A 74 9.47 -21.44 16.06
C ASP A 74 9.99 -21.86 14.68
N HIS A 75 11.07 -22.66 14.66
CA HIS A 75 11.69 -23.19 13.45
C HIS A 75 11.61 -24.71 13.33
N ASP A 76 11.04 -25.41 14.33
CA ASP A 76 10.89 -26.86 14.34
C ASP A 76 9.65 -27.25 13.49
N MET A 77 9.90 -27.71 12.26
CA MET A 77 8.85 -28.06 11.30
C MET A 77 7.98 -29.23 11.80
N ASP A 78 8.56 -30.17 12.54
CA ASP A 78 7.83 -31.31 13.09
C ASP A 78 6.89 -30.86 14.23
N TYR A 79 7.34 -29.92 15.06
CA TYR A 79 6.50 -29.32 16.09
C TYR A 79 5.38 -28.46 15.48
N LEU A 80 5.72 -27.60 14.54
CA LEU A 80 4.79 -26.62 13.95
C LEU A 80 3.68 -27.27 13.12
N TYR A 81 3.98 -28.37 12.41
CA TYR A 81 3.07 -28.92 11.39
C TYR A 81 2.70 -30.40 11.58
N ALA A 82 3.30 -31.13 12.54
CA ALA A 82 2.91 -32.53 12.82
C ALA A 82 1.53 -32.56 13.48
N ILE A 83 0.49 -32.44 12.70
CA ILE A 83 -0.91 -32.61 13.11
C ILE A 83 -1.31 -34.07 12.81
N GLY A 84 -0.88 -35.04 13.62
CA GLY A 84 -1.26 -36.43 13.42
C GLY A 84 -0.96 -37.36 14.59
N ASN A 85 -2.02 -37.95 15.14
CA ASN A 85 -2.05 -39.11 16.03
C ASN A 85 -0.94 -39.20 17.08
N ASP A 86 -1.21 -38.67 18.25
CA ASP A 86 -1.18 -39.47 19.45
C ASP A 86 -1.46 -38.55 20.64
N GLY A 87 -2.44 -38.93 21.39
CA GLY A 87 -2.77 -38.30 22.66
C GLY A 87 -1.62 -38.53 23.62
N GLU A 88 -1.05 -37.45 23.99
CA GLU A 88 -0.24 -37.08 25.13
C GLU A 88 0.76 -36.04 24.63
N ALA A 89 0.27 -34.80 24.50
CA ALA A 89 1.18 -33.66 24.45
C ALA A 89 1.97 -33.72 25.77
N HIS A 90 3.22 -34.09 25.71
CA HIS A 90 4.17 -33.65 26.73
C HIS A 90 4.12 -32.12 26.72
N ILE A 91 3.28 -31.60 27.57
CA ILE A 91 3.42 -30.22 28.07
C ILE A 91 4.62 -30.33 28.99
N ASP A 92 5.83 -30.33 28.38
CA ASP A 92 7.02 -29.95 29.11
C ASP A 92 6.83 -28.48 29.46
N ALA A 93 6.33 -28.29 30.68
CA ALA A 93 6.27 -27.01 31.33
C ALA A 93 7.69 -26.48 31.51
N HIS A 94 8.29 -25.95 30.46
CA HIS A 94 9.42 -25.06 30.59
C HIS A 94 8.90 -23.71 31.10
N GLU A 95 8.78 -23.66 32.43
CA GLU A 95 8.36 -22.52 33.25
C GLU A 95 9.37 -21.39 33.25
N HIS A 96 9.86 -20.90 32.13
CA HIS A 96 10.74 -19.72 32.16
C HIS A 96 10.63 -18.78 30.94
N HIS A 97 9.52 -18.73 30.25
CA HIS A 97 9.30 -17.58 29.37
C HIS A 97 8.84 -16.39 30.23
N ALA A 98 9.70 -15.41 30.42
CA ALA A 98 9.32 -14.16 31.05
C ALA A 98 8.22 -13.49 30.18
N HIS A 99 6.97 -13.61 30.62
CA HIS A 99 5.86 -12.93 29.99
C HIS A 99 6.09 -11.41 30.10
N ARG A 100 6.49 -10.77 28.99
CA ARG A 100 6.72 -9.33 28.94
C ARG A 100 5.47 -8.61 28.50
N THR A 101 5.22 -7.48 29.11
CA THR A 101 4.21 -6.53 28.66
C THR A 101 4.85 -5.53 27.66
N LEU A 102 4.02 -4.78 26.96
CA LEU A 102 4.50 -3.69 26.09
C LEU A 102 5.37 -2.69 26.88
N LYS A 103 5.00 -2.42 28.13
CA LYS A 103 5.79 -1.53 29.01
C LYS A 103 7.19 -2.07 29.28
N ASP A 104 7.31 -3.36 29.57
CA ASP A 104 8.62 -3.99 29.83
C ASP A 104 9.52 -3.91 28.58
N VAL A 105 8.95 -4.10 27.40
CA VAL A 105 9.67 -3.98 26.12
C VAL A 105 10.11 -2.52 25.89
N ILE A 106 9.25 -1.55 26.14
CA ILE A 106 9.61 -0.12 26.00
C ILE A 106 10.77 0.24 26.97
N GLU A 107 10.75 -0.26 28.21
CA GLU A 107 11.86 -0.06 29.16
C GLU A 107 13.18 -0.66 28.66
N ILE A 108 13.14 -1.81 27.99
CA ILE A 108 14.32 -2.42 27.33
C ILE A 108 14.84 -1.50 26.21
N LEU A 109 13.94 -0.99 25.36
CA LEU A 109 14.31 -0.09 24.24
C LEU A 109 14.86 1.25 24.75
N ASP A 110 14.34 1.77 25.87
CA ASP A 110 14.81 3.00 26.48
C ASP A 110 16.20 2.90 27.11
N ALA A 111 16.58 1.71 27.54
CA ALA A 111 17.90 1.45 28.10
C ALA A 111 18.98 1.18 27.04
N ALA A 112 18.58 0.90 25.78
CA ALA A 112 19.49 0.59 24.69
C ALA A 112 20.03 1.85 24.00
N LYS A 113 21.21 1.72 23.38
CA LYS A 113 21.84 2.81 22.60
C LYS A 113 21.30 2.82 21.16
N LEU A 114 20.07 3.27 21.01
CA LEU A 114 19.40 3.39 19.71
C LEU A 114 19.31 4.87 19.31
N THR A 115 19.31 5.12 17.99
CA THR A 115 18.92 6.45 17.49
C THR A 115 17.45 6.72 17.84
N ALA A 116 17.07 7.98 17.91
CA ALA A 116 15.68 8.35 18.19
C ALA A 116 14.70 7.75 17.14
N ARG A 117 15.17 7.63 15.89
CA ARG A 117 14.36 7.07 14.79
C ARG A 117 14.23 5.56 14.88
N ALA A 118 15.32 4.84 15.07
CA ALA A 118 15.29 3.39 15.25
C ALA A 118 14.45 2.98 16.47
N ARG A 119 14.64 3.69 17.60
CA ARG A 119 13.81 3.49 18.79
C ARG A 119 12.31 3.73 18.51
N GLY A 120 11.99 4.87 17.89
CA GLY A 120 10.58 5.21 17.56
C GLY A 120 9.95 4.17 16.65
N LEU A 121 10.68 3.65 15.68
CA LEU A 121 10.20 2.61 14.78
C LEU A 121 9.99 1.27 15.52
N ALA A 122 10.93 0.84 16.36
CA ALA A 122 10.78 -0.37 17.16
C ALA A 122 9.57 -0.29 18.09
N VAL A 123 9.39 0.83 18.79
CA VAL A 123 8.19 1.08 19.63
C VAL A 123 6.92 0.96 18.79
N ARG A 124 6.88 1.58 17.62
CA ARG A 124 5.70 1.53 16.73
C ARG A 124 5.36 0.11 16.31
N ILE A 125 6.35 -0.72 15.97
CA ILE A 125 6.14 -2.13 15.62
C ILE A 125 5.55 -2.89 16.81
N PHE A 126 6.07 -2.71 18.03
CA PHE A 126 5.53 -3.34 19.24
C PHE A 126 4.13 -2.86 19.61
N GLU A 127 3.80 -1.60 19.40
CA GLU A 127 2.45 -1.08 19.59
C GLU A 127 1.45 -1.80 18.67
N ILE A 128 1.79 -1.95 17.38
CA ILE A 128 0.95 -2.66 16.39
C ILE A 128 0.74 -4.13 16.81
N LEU A 129 1.81 -4.81 17.24
CA LEU A 129 1.73 -6.17 17.74
C LEU A 129 0.86 -6.24 19.01
N GLY A 130 1.08 -5.34 19.97
CA GLY A 130 0.29 -5.27 21.21
C GLY A 130 -1.19 -5.05 20.96
N GLU A 131 -1.55 -4.19 20.02
CA GLU A 131 -2.94 -3.96 19.61
C GLU A 131 -3.57 -5.22 18.98
N ALA A 132 -2.81 -5.92 18.13
CA ALA A 132 -3.28 -7.12 17.45
C ALA A 132 -3.47 -8.30 18.42
N GLU A 133 -2.52 -8.49 19.33
CA GLU A 133 -2.58 -9.53 20.37
C GLU A 133 -3.70 -9.22 21.38
N ALA A 134 -3.81 -7.98 21.84
CA ALA A 134 -4.89 -7.57 22.75
C ALA A 134 -6.27 -7.85 22.15
N LYS A 135 -6.43 -7.59 20.86
CA LYS A 135 -7.66 -7.90 20.13
C LYS A 135 -7.89 -9.39 19.99
N ALA A 136 -6.86 -10.20 19.74
CA ALA A 136 -6.97 -11.64 19.63
C ALA A 136 -7.37 -12.29 20.98
N HIS A 137 -6.85 -11.75 22.09
CA HIS A 137 -7.13 -12.22 23.44
C HIS A 137 -8.35 -11.58 24.13
N GLY A 138 -9.00 -10.60 23.49
CA GLY A 138 -10.14 -9.89 24.07
C GLY A 138 -9.78 -9.08 25.33
N THR A 139 -8.56 -8.54 25.39
CA THR A 139 -8.00 -7.75 26.51
C THR A 139 -7.56 -6.38 26.06
N THR A 140 -6.92 -5.59 26.93
CA THR A 140 -6.35 -4.30 26.59
C THR A 140 -4.84 -4.40 26.34
N VAL A 141 -4.28 -3.48 25.56
CA VAL A 141 -2.84 -3.44 25.23
C VAL A 141 -1.95 -3.39 26.48
N ASN A 142 -2.42 -2.75 27.54
CA ASN A 142 -1.67 -2.65 28.80
C ASN A 142 -1.72 -3.93 29.67
N GLN A 143 -2.61 -4.85 29.35
CA GLN A 143 -2.82 -6.09 30.09
C GLN A 143 -2.42 -7.33 29.29
N VAL A 144 -2.15 -7.16 27.99
CA VAL A 144 -1.69 -8.28 27.17
C VAL A 144 -0.27 -8.64 27.54
N HIS A 145 -0.05 -9.93 27.71
CA HIS A 145 1.29 -10.50 27.83
C HIS A 145 1.69 -11.06 26.48
N PHE A 146 2.86 -10.67 26.02
CA PHE A 146 3.44 -11.23 24.81
C PHE A 146 3.95 -12.64 25.10
N HIS A 147 3.30 -13.65 24.51
CA HIS A 147 3.69 -15.05 24.70
C HIS A 147 4.84 -15.43 23.75
N GLU A 148 4.73 -15.07 22.47
CA GLU A 148 5.72 -15.33 21.44
C GLU A 148 6.50 -14.06 21.07
N VAL A 149 5.81 -12.96 20.85
CA VAL A 149 6.39 -11.68 20.38
C VAL A 149 7.22 -10.95 21.46
N GLY A 150 7.06 -11.31 22.72
CA GLY A 150 7.88 -10.84 23.85
C GLY A 150 9.13 -11.68 24.11
N ALA A 151 9.34 -12.74 23.35
CA ALA A 151 10.54 -13.56 23.40
C ALA A 151 11.78 -12.77 22.94
N VAL A 152 12.94 -13.22 23.35
CA VAL A 152 14.20 -12.48 23.11
C VAL A 152 14.49 -12.32 21.61
N ASP A 153 14.27 -13.37 20.83
CA ASP A 153 14.45 -13.37 19.38
C ASP A 153 13.58 -12.35 18.67
N SER A 154 12.28 -12.27 19.02
CA SER A 154 11.36 -11.29 18.44
C SER A 154 11.77 -9.85 18.78
N ILE A 155 12.26 -9.60 20.01
CA ILE A 155 12.76 -8.27 20.39
C ILE A 155 14.00 -7.92 19.58
N VAL A 156 14.93 -8.86 19.42
CA VAL A 156 16.16 -8.69 18.64
C VAL A 156 15.82 -8.44 17.17
N ASP A 157 14.91 -9.22 16.57
CA ASP A 157 14.48 -9.05 15.19
C ASP A 157 13.88 -7.66 14.93
N ILE A 158 13.00 -7.19 15.82
CA ILE A 158 12.34 -5.89 15.66
C ILE A 158 13.33 -4.75 15.82
N VAL A 159 14.23 -4.83 16.80
CA VAL A 159 15.28 -3.83 16.98
C VAL A 159 16.23 -3.83 15.77
N ALA A 160 16.65 -5.02 15.33
CA ALA A 160 17.50 -5.16 14.15
C ALA A 160 16.85 -4.57 12.89
N ALA A 161 15.58 -4.84 12.67
CA ALA A 161 14.80 -4.26 11.57
C ALA A 161 14.79 -2.72 11.63
N ALA A 162 14.51 -2.16 12.80
CA ALA A 162 14.45 -0.72 13.01
C ALA A 162 15.82 -0.04 12.78
N VAL A 163 16.91 -0.67 13.27
CA VAL A 163 18.27 -0.19 13.10
C VAL A 163 18.69 -0.22 11.64
N CYS A 164 18.47 -1.33 10.92
CA CYS A 164 18.82 -1.44 9.51
C CYS A 164 18.05 -0.46 8.62
N VAL A 165 16.76 -0.22 8.89
CA VAL A 165 15.94 0.79 8.18
C VAL A 165 16.48 2.20 8.42
N ASP A 166 16.92 2.50 9.65
CA ASP A 166 17.47 3.81 9.99
C ASP A 166 18.85 4.02 9.36
N ASP A 167 19.72 3.02 9.45
CA ASP A 167 21.08 3.03 8.88
C ASP A 167 21.03 3.26 7.36
N LEU A 168 20.17 2.55 6.63
CA LEU A 168 19.97 2.73 5.19
C LEU A 168 19.25 4.05 4.84
N GLY A 169 18.79 4.83 5.81
CA GLY A 169 18.09 6.09 5.58
C GLY A 169 16.73 5.94 4.89
N ILE A 170 16.13 4.74 4.88
CA ILE A 170 14.87 4.43 4.17
C ILE A 170 13.72 5.23 4.77
N ARG A 171 13.01 5.99 3.93
CA ARG A 171 11.85 6.81 4.34
C ARG A 171 10.56 6.39 3.67
N GLU A 172 10.65 5.90 2.43
CA GLU A 172 9.50 5.46 1.65
C GLU A 172 9.58 3.96 1.40
N VAL A 173 8.49 3.26 1.72
CA VAL A 173 8.39 1.81 1.62
C VAL A 173 7.12 1.43 0.88
N VAL A 174 7.29 0.72 -0.23
CA VAL A 174 6.21 0.22 -1.07
C VAL A 174 5.99 -1.26 -0.84
N VAL A 175 4.78 -1.63 -0.42
CA VAL A 175 4.37 -3.03 -0.26
C VAL A 175 2.99 -3.21 -0.86
N PRO A 176 2.88 -3.69 -2.11
CA PRO A 176 1.59 -3.83 -2.81
C PRO A 176 0.69 -4.90 -2.19
N VAL A 177 1.25 -6.05 -1.83
CA VAL A 177 0.51 -7.23 -1.36
C VAL A 177 1.44 -8.15 -0.59
N LEU A 178 0.89 -8.83 0.42
CA LEU A 178 1.56 -9.88 1.19
C LEU A 178 0.99 -11.25 0.78
N TYR A 179 1.86 -12.21 0.52
CA TYR A 179 1.46 -13.57 0.13
C TYR A 179 1.49 -14.49 1.33
N GLU A 180 0.37 -15.16 1.58
CA GLU A 180 0.17 -16.07 2.70
C GLU A 180 -0.23 -17.46 2.22
N GLY A 181 0.04 -18.46 3.05
CA GLY A 181 -0.36 -19.84 2.79
C GLY A 181 -1.71 -20.22 3.38
N VAL A 182 -1.95 -21.53 3.40
CA VAL A 182 -3.16 -22.12 3.97
C VAL A 182 -2.80 -23.25 4.93
N GLY A 183 -3.78 -23.67 5.73
CA GLY A 183 -3.63 -24.77 6.66
C GLY A 183 -3.70 -24.35 8.12
N GLN A 184 -2.94 -24.99 8.95
CA GLN A 184 -2.89 -24.78 10.40
C GLN A 184 -1.45 -24.82 10.88
N ILE A 185 -1.16 -24.09 11.95
CA ILE A 185 0.14 -24.07 12.61
C ILE A 185 -0.06 -24.26 14.12
N ARG A 186 0.83 -25.00 14.76
CA ARG A 186 0.88 -25.14 16.21
C ARG A 186 1.72 -24.02 16.80
N CYS A 187 1.22 -23.39 17.84
CA CYS A 187 1.89 -22.34 18.60
C CYS A 187 1.59 -22.54 20.10
N GLN A 188 2.02 -21.63 20.95
CA GLN A 188 1.75 -21.69 22.39
C GLN A 188 0.24 -21.68 22.73
N HIS A 189 -0.59 -21.15 21.86
CA HIS A 189 -2.07 -21.15 21.99
C HIS A 189 -2.74 -22.43 21.46
N GLY A 190 -1.96 -23.43 21.05
CA GLY A 190 -2.46 -24.64 20.40
C GLY A 190 -2.39 -24.54 18.87
N VAL A 191 -3.30 -25.24 18.20
CA VAL A 191 -3.35 -25.26 16.72
C VAL A 191 -4.25 -24.15 16.22
N LEU A 192 -3.69 -23.23 15.45
CA LEU A 192 -4.38 -22.07 14.89
C LEU A 192 -4.49 -22.15 13.36
N PRO A 193 -5.54 -21.57 12.75
CA PRO A 193 -5.64 -21.47 11.30
C PRO A 193 -4.66 -20.43 10.76
N ILE A 194 -4.21 -20.63 9.51
CA ILE A 194 -3.39 -19.69 8.74
C ILE A 194 -4.31 -18.92 7.77
N PRO A 195 -4.21 -17.58 7.72
CA PRO A 195 -3.37 -16.67 8.53
C PRO A 195 -3.72 -16.68 10.01
N VAL A 196 -2.71 -16.57 10.87
CA VAL A 196 -2.92 -16.55 12.33
C VAL A 196 -3.69 -15.28 12.77
N PRO A 197 -4.44 -15.31 13.90
CA PRO A 197 -5.31 -14.21 14.30
C PRO A 197 -4.61 -12.86 14.41
N ALA A 198 -3.38 -12.81 14.90
CA ALA A 198 -2.60 -11.57 15.00
C ALA A 198 -2.35 -10.96 13.61
N VAL A 199 -1.95 -11.75 12.60
CA VAL A 199 -1.76 -11.30 11.21
C VAL A 199 -3.04 -10.74 10.62
N VAL A 200 -4.17 -11.43 10.82
CA VAL A 200 -5.48 -10.96 10.33
C VAL A 200 -5.88 -9.64 10.98
N ASN A 201 -5.64 -9.50 12.30
CA ASN A 201 -5.93 -8.27 13.03
C ASN A 201 -5.07 -7.10 12.52
N ILE A 202 -3.76 -7.31 12.31
CA ILE A 202 -2.85 -6.29 11.76
C ILE A 202 -3.30 -5.91 10.35
N ALA A 203 -3.59 -6.89 9.50
CA ALA A 203 -4.03 -6.64 8.13
C ALA A 203 -5.33 -5.82 8.09
N GLN A 204 -6.30 -6.11 8.97
CA GLN A 204 -7.53 -5.36 9.08
C GLN A 204 -7.30 -3.92 9.55
N MET A 205 -6.54 -3.73 10.63
CA MET A 205 -6.31 -2.40 11.22
C MET A 205 -5.51 -1.48 10.31
N HIS A 206 -4.56 -2.04 9.56
CA HIS A 206 -3.65 -1.28 8.70
C HIS A 206 -3.96 -1.42 7.21
N GLN A 207 -5.09 -2.04 6.84
CA GLN A 207 -5.53 -2.23 5.45
C GLN A 207 -4.44 -2.86 4.56
N LEU A 208 -3.77 -3.90 5.08
CA LEU A 208 -2.80 -4.66 4.29
C LEU A 208 -3.54 -5.61 3.35
N LYS A 209 -3.12 -5.66 2.09
CA LYS A 209 -3.66 -6.59 1.11
C LYS A 209 -3.00 -7.95 1.29
N LEU A 210 -3.81 -8.99 1.50
CA LEU A 210 -3.36 -10.38 1.58
C LEU A 210 -3.75 -11.12 0.30
N HIS A 211 -2.81 -11.86 -0.26
CA HIS A 211 -3.05 -12.84 -1.31
C HIS A 211 -2.84 -14.24 -0.74
N VAL A 212 -3.93 -14.96 -0.53
CA VAL A 212 -3.87 -16.34 -0.01
C VAL A 212 -3.55 -17.29 -1.18
N THR A 213 -2.42 -17.98 -1.07
CA THR A 213 -1.95 -18.97 -2.05
C THR A 213 -2.53 -20.36 -1.75
N SER A 214 -2.21 -21.35 -2.58
CA SER A 214 -2.51 -22.75 -2.30
C SER A 214 -1.41 -23.48 -1.51
N ALA A 215 -0.28 -22.82 -1.23
CA ALA A 215 0.86 -23.39 -0.53
C ALA A 215 0.52 -23.60 0.95
N HIS A 216 0.91 -24.74 1.51
CA HIS A 216 0.70 -25.04 2.93
C HIS A 216 1.77 -24.36 3.79
N GLY A 217 1.34 -23.79 4.92
CA GLY A 217 2.22 -23.18 5.92
C GLY A 217 2.01 -21.70 6.13
N GLU A 218 2.54 -21.18 7.24
CA GLU A 218 2.58 -19.77 7.58
C GLU A 218 3.76 -19.09 6.87
N TYR A 219 3.48 -18.11 6.06
CA TYR A 219 4.48 -17.33 5.33
C TYR A 219 4.59 -15.90 5.88
N ILE A 220 3.54 -15.39 6.48
CA ILE A 220 3.53 -14.08 7.12
C ILE A 220 3.48 -14.26 8.62
N THR A 221 4.57 -13.95 9.32
CA THR A 221 4.56 -13.96 10.79
C THR A 221 3.93 -12.68 11.34
N PRO A 222 3.42 -12.67 12.58
CA PRO A 222 2.94 -11.45 13.24
C PRO A 222 3.99 -10.33 13.23
N THR A 223 5.27 -10.65 13.51
CA THR A 223 6.39 -9.70 13.46
C THR A 223 6.56 -9.12 12.06
N GLY A 224 6.56 -9.96 11.01
CA GLY A 224 6.67 -9.51 9.62
C GLY A 224 5.51 -8.59 9.20
N ALA A 225 4.28 -8.96 9.56
CA ALA A 225 3.10 -8.14 9.30
C ALA A 225 3.18 -6.77 10.00
N ALA A 226 3.64 -6.72 11.26
CA ALA A 226 3.79 -5.50 12.03
C ALA A 226 4.89 -4.59 11.48
N ILE A 227 6.02 -5.16 11.03
CA ILE A 227 7.08 -4.41 10.33
C ILE A 227 6.51 -3.74 9.09
N VAL A 228 5.77 -4.48 8.24
CA VAL A 228 5.13 -3.90 7.05
C VAL A 228 4.13 -2.82 7.43
N ALA A 229 3.29 -3.05 8.44
CA ALA A 229 2.28 -2.08 8.87
C ALA A 229 2.91 -0.78 9.41
N ALA A 230 4.06 -0.88 10.08
CA ALA A 230 4.79 0.28 10.62
C ALA A 230 5.54 1.07 9.54
N LEU A 231 6.05 0.40 8.50
CA LEU A 231 6.94 0.99 7.51
C LEU A 231 6.24 1.44 6.24
N ARG A 232 5.17 0.74 5.81
CA ARG A 232 4.55 0.97 4.51
C ARG A 232 4.01 2.39 4.37
N THR A 233 4.54 3.13 3.41
CA THR A 233 4.08 4.47 3.02
C THR A 233 3.16 4.43 1.80
N SER A 234 3.32 3.42 0.93
CA SER A 234 2.50 3.24 -0.28
C SER A 234 2.23 1.76 -0.57
N GLU A 235 1.08 1.48 -1.17
CA GLU A 235 0.75 0.18 -1.77
C GLU A 235 0.90 0.18 -3.30
N ARG A 236 1.15 1.35 -3.89
CA ARG A 236 1.26 1.51 -5.35
C ARG A 236 2.73 1.49 -5.74
N LEU A 237 3.11 0.44 -6.47
CA LEU A 237 4.42 0.38 -7.11
C LEU A 237 4.42 1.36 -8.29
N PRO A 238 5.48 2.19 -8.45
CA PRO A 238 5.64 3.00 -9.64
C PRO A 238 5.58 2.16 -10.91
N ARG A 239 4.98 2.67 -11.98
CA ARG A 239 4.84 1.94 -13.24
C ARG A 239 6.19 1.62 -13.86
N GLU A 240 7.11 2.60 -13.81
CA GLU A 240 8.49 2.46 -14.25
C GLU A 240 9.43 2.91 -13.14
N PHE A 241 10.48 2.15 -12.92
CA PHE A 241 11.50 2.46 -11.94
C PHE A 241 12.83 1.82 -12.31
N VAL A 242 13.91 2.41 -11.84
CA VAL A 242 15.24 1.84 -11.93
C VAL A 242 15.56 1.14 -10.63
N VAL A 243 16.01 -0.12 -10.70
CA VAL A 243 16.52 -0.84 -9.52
C VAL A 243 17.95 -0.41 -9.27
N LYS A 244 18.19 0.15 -8.09
CA LYS A 244 19.53 0.62 -7.66
C LYS A 244 20.30 -0.47 -6.94
N ASN A 245 19.62 -1.19 -6.05
CA ASN A 245 20.22 -2.29 -5.29
C ASN A 245 19.16 -3.35 -4.95
N VAL A 246 19.60 -4.58 -4.67
CA VAL A 246 18.76 -5.73 -4.34
C VAL A 246 19.35 -6.46 -3.15
N GLY A 247 18.52 -6.77 -2.17
CA GLY A 247 18.85 -7.62 -1.05
C GLY A 247 17.89 -8.81 -0.95
N LEU A 248 18.45 -9.98 -0.65
CA LEU A 248 17.70 -11.24 -0.53
C LEU A 248 17.87 -11.80 0.89
N GLY A 249 16.78 -11.92 1.63
CA GLY A 249 16.73 -12.48 2.98
C GLY A 249 16.11 -13.85 3.03
N ALA A 250 16.79 -14.81 3.65
CA ALA A 250 16.32 -16.18 3.82
C ALA A 250 15.49 -16.33 5.09
N GLY A 251 14.30 -16.96 4.98
CA GLY A 251 13.57 -17.48 6.13
C GLY A 251 14.11 -18.83 6.58
N LYS A 252 13.87 -19.19 7.81
CA LYS A 252 14.37 -20.44 8.43
C LYS A 252 13.58 -21.68 8.02
N ARG A 253 12.29 -21.52 7.84
CA ARG A 253 11.37 -22.63 7.57
C ARG A 253 11.57 -23.20 6.17
N VAL A 254 11.46 -24.53 6.08
CA VAL A 254 11.49 -25.25 4.79
C VAL A 254 10.04 -25.51 4.39
N GLN A 255 9.56 -24.80 3.40
CA GLN A 255 8.17 -24.80 2.94
C GLN A 255 8.10 -24.92 1.42
N GLU A 256 6.88 -24.98 0.85
CA GLU A 256 6.66 -25.13 -0.60
C GLU A 256 7.16 -23.92 -1.41
N LEU A 257 6.97 -22.69 -0.90
CA LEU A 257 7.52 -21.49 -1.51
C LEU A 257 9.00 -21.33 -1.12
N SER A 258 9.72 -20.52 -1.88
CA SER A 258 11.17 -20.37 -1.72
C SER A 258 11.62 -19.89 -0.33
N GLY A 259 10.74 -19.24 0.43
CA GLY A 259 11.04 -18.63 1.73
C GLY A 259 12.15 -17.58 1.62
N ILE A 260 12.12 -16.76 0.57
CA ILE A 260 13.05 -15.66 0.32
C ILE A 260 12.25 -14.37 0.22
N LEU A 261 12.65 -13.36 0.99
CA LEU A 261 12.17 -12.00 0.85
C LEU A 261 13.14 -11.23 -0.06
N ARG A 262 12.61 -10.54 -1.05
CA ARG A 262 13.38 -9.62 -1.89
C ARG A 262 13.07 -8.18 -1.54
N ALA A 263 14.09 -7.45 -1.11
CA ALA A 263 14.07 -6.02 -0.88
C ALA A 263 14.82 -5.32 -2.02
N MET A 264 14.22 -4.32 -2.63
CA MET A 264 14.83 -3.57 -3.73
C MET A 264 14.82 -2.09 -3.40
N LEU A 265 15.97 -1.45 -3.49
CA LEU A 265 16.05 0.01 -3.52
C LEU A 265 15.75 0.45 -4.94
N ILE A 266 14.65 1.14 -5.14
CA ILE A 266 14.18 1.58 -6.45
C ILE A 266 14.11 3.11 -6.51
N GLU A 267 14.37 3.65 -7.69
CA GLU A 267 14.16 5.05 -8.01
C GLU A 267 13.06 5.14 -9.08
N PRO A 268 11.90 5.75 -8.74
CA PRO A 268 10.85 5.97 -9.74
C PRO A 268 11.42 6.77 -10.91
N VAL A 269 11.11 6.33 -12.13
CA VAL A 269 11.29 7.19 -13.29
C VAL A 269 10.21 8.25 -13.17
N GLU A 270 10.60 9.52 -13.14
CA GLU A 270 9.64 10.62 -13.02
C GLU A 270 8.54 10.44 -14.07
N GLU A 271 7.33 10.21 -13.58
CA GLU A 271 6.17 10.16 -14.46
C GLU A 271 6.10 11.51 -15.18
N SER A 272 6.02 11.46 -16.50
CA SER A 272 5.67 12.63 -17.28
C SER A 272 4.40 13.25 -16.68
N CYS A 273 4.23 14.56 -16.72
CA CYS A 273 3.02 15.26 -16.27
C CYS A 273 1.71 14.71 -16.89
N VAL A 274 1.85 13.72 -17.77
CA VAL A 274 0.80 12.99 -18.44
C VAL A 274 0.67 11.62 -17.78
N THR A 275 -0.44 11.38 -17.08
CA THR A 275 -0.83 10.04 -16.58
C THR A 275 -1.60 9.32 -17.67
N GLU A 276 -1.28 8.03 -17.86
CA GLU A 276 -2.08 7.18 -18.72
C GLU A 276 -3.27 6.62 -17.91
N ASP A 277 -4.43 6.75 -18.48
CA ASP A 277 -5.68 6.22 -17.93
C ASP A 277 -6.33 5.32 -18.99
N SER A 278 -7.10 4.32 -18.58
CA SER A 278 -7.88 3.49 -19.50
C SER A 278 -9.37 3.73 -19.29
N VAL A 279 -10.06 3.89 -20.40
CA VAL A 279 -11.51 4.09 -20.42
C VAL A 279 -12.13 3.10 -21.41
N TYR A 280 -13.44 2.90 -21.28
CA TYR A 280 -14.23 2.28 -22.31
C TYR A 280 -15.00 3.32 -23.11
N GLN A 281 -14.97 3.17 -24.44
CA GLN A 281 -15.89 3.81 -25.36
C GLN A 281 -17.00 2.82 -25.69
N LEU A 282 -18.23 3.20 -25.36
CA LEU A 282 -19.42 2.48 -25.71
C LEU A 282 -20.14 3.20 -26.85
N GLU A 283 -20.50 2.49 -27.89
CA GLU A 283 -21.14 3.06 -29.06
C GLU A 283 -22.40 2.27 -29.47
N THR A 284 -23.44 2.99 -29.80
CA THR A 284 -24.63 2.41 -30.41
C THR A 284 -25.29 3.36 -31.40
N ASN A 285 -25.88 2.79 -32.46
CA ASN A 285 -26.63 3.57 -33.44
C ASN A 285 -28.11 3.47 -33.13
N ILE A 286 -28.81 4.63 -33.11
CA ILE A 286 -30.20 4.76 -32.72
C ILE A 286 -30.95 5.51 -33.84
N ASP A 287 -31.96 4.86 -34.50
CA ASP A 287 -32.71 5.41 -35.65
C ASP A 287 -34.21 5.63 -35.36
N ASP A 288 -34.65 5.34 -34.13
CA ASP A 288 -36.08 5.33 -33.77
C ASP A 288 -36.39 5.88 -32.37
N CYS A 289 -35.47 6.70 -31.79
CA CYS A 289 -35.73 7.44 -30.54
C CYS A 289 -36.05 8.92 -30.81
N SER A 290 -36.93 9.49 -29.99
CA SER A 290 -37.18 10.94 -30.00
C SER A 290 -35.98 11.70 -29.36
N GLY A 291 -35.85 12.99 -29.73
CA GLY A 291 -34.81 13.84 -29.12
C GLY A 291 -34.98 14.01 -27.61
N GLU A 292 -36.21 13.91 -27.09
CA GLU A 292 -36.50 13.98 -25.65
C GLU A 292 -35.93 12.76 -24.90
N ILE A 293 -36.12 11.55 -25.46
CA ILE A 293 -35.57 10.31 -24.94
C ILE A 293 -34.03 10.38 -24.93
N LEU A 294 -33.42 10.84 -26.02
CA LEU A 294 -31.99 10.97 -26.14
C LEU A 294 -31.43 12.00 -25.13
N GLY A 295 -32.12 13.12 -24.92
CA GLY A 295 -31.75 14.13 -23.93
C GLY A 295 -31.78 13.54 -22.49
N HIS A 296 -32.87 12.87 -22.13
CA HIS A 296 -33.03 12.21 -20.84
C HIS A 296 -31.94 11.12 -20.62
N THR A 297 -31.70 10.31 -21.64
CA THR A 297 -30.64 9.28 -21.57
C THR A 297 -29.28 9.89 -21.28
N MET A 298 -28.91 11.02 -21.89
CA MET A 298 -27.68 11.74 -21.65
C MET A 298 -27.57 12.17 -20.18
N GLU A 299 -28.65 12.75 -19.63
CA GLU A 299 -28.70 13.15 -18.22
C GLU A 299 -28.50 11.94 -17.27
N CYS A 300 -29.17 10.82 -17.54
CA CYS A 300 -29.02 9.59 -16.77
C CYS A 300 -27.57 9.04 -16.81
N LEU A 301 -26.94 9.05 -17.98
CA LEU A 301 -25.56 8.59 -18.15
C LEU A 301 -24.57 9.47 -17.37
N PHE A 302 -24.68 10.80 -17.45
CA PHE A 302 -23.85 11.70 -16.66
C PHE A 302 -24.08 11.55 -15.16
N ALA A 303 -25.34 11.42 -14.72
CA ALA A 303 -25.67 11.19 -13.32
C ALA A 303 -25.08 9.86 -12.78
N ALA A 304 -24.91 8.86 -13.66
CA ALA A 304 -24.32 7.57 -13.32
C ALA A 304 -22.78 7.55 -13.42
N GLY A 305 -22.13 8.68 -13.75
CA GLY A 305 -20.68 8.80 -13.75
C GLY A 305 -20.02 8.65 -15.12
N ALA A 306 -20.76 8.77 -16.22
CA ALA A 306 -20.15 8.84 -17.54
C ALA A 306 -19.15 10.01 -17.60
N LYS A 307 -17.97 9.75 -18.14
CA LYS A 307 -16.90 10.78 -18.29
C LYS A 307 -17.21 11.74 -19.44
N ASP A 308 -17.88 11.23 -20.49
CA ASP A 308 -18.38 12.01 -21.62
C ASP A 308 -19.52 11.26 -22.30
N VAL A 309 -20.46 12.03 -22.87
CA VAL A 309 -21.60 11.53 -23.65
C VAL A 309 -21.84 12.46 -24.82
N CYS A 310 -21.86 11.92 -26.03
CA CYS A 310 -22.18 12.71 -27.21
C CYS A 310 -23.03 11.96 -28.21
N TYR A 311 -23.80 12.73 -29.01
CA TYR A 311 -24.57 12.24 -30.15
C TYR A 311 -24.01 12.78 -31.44
N THR A 312 -23.65 11.89 -32.36
CA THR A 312 -23.23 12.26 -33.71
C THR A 312 -24.33 11.90 -34.72
N PRO A 313 -24.87 12.86 -35.50
CA PRO A 313 -25.84 12.55 -36.56
C PRO A 313 -25.22 11.65 -37.63
N VAL A 314 -25.92 10.59 -37.98
CA VAL A 314 -25.47 9.62 -38.99
C VAL A 314 -26.61 9.20 -39.89
N PHE A 315 -26.31 8.65 -41.04
CA PHE A 315 -27.31 7.94 -41.88
C PHE A 315 -27.05 6.44 -41.83
N MET A 316 -28.06 5.68 -41.51
CA MET A 316 -28.00 4.23 -41.45
C MET A 316 -28.51 3.58 -42.74
N LYS A 317 -28.51 2.24 -42.81
CA LYS A 317 -29.10 1.47 -43.89
C LYS A 317 -30.51 1.94 -44.20
N LYS A 318 -30.93 1.86 -45.46
CA LYS A 318 -32.22 2.36 -45.96
C LYS A 318 -32.39 3.89 -45.85
N ASN A 319 -31.27 4.63 -45.83
CA ASN A 319 -31.27 6.10 -45.76
C ASN A 319 -31.98 6.69 -44.53
N ARG A 320 -31.97 6.01 -43.39
CA ARG A 320 -32.62 6.51 -42.18
C ARG A 320 -31.69 7.48 -41.43
N PRO A 321 -32.16 8.71 -41.15
CA PRO A 321 -31.46 9.57 -40.20
C PRO A 321 -31.41 8.90 -38.83
N ALA A 322 -30.27 8.99 -38.17
CA ALA A 322 -30.00 8.33 -36.88
C ALA A 322 -28.95 9.10 -36.09
N TYR A 323 -28.75 8.67 -34.87
CA TYR A 323 -27.68 9.17 -34.02
C TYR A 323 -26.77 8.03 -33.60
N LEU A 324 -25.45 8.26 -33.67
CA LEU A 324 -24.45 7.48 -33.01
C LEU A 324 -24.32 8.03 -31.58
N LEU A 325 -24.77 7.30 -30.58
CA LEU A 325 -24.46 7.56 -29.18
C LEU A 325 -23.06 7.03 -28.87
N THR A 326 -22.21 7.90 -28.34
CA THR A 326 -20.88 7.56 -27.83
C THR A 326 -20.82 7.95 -26.36
N VAL A 327 -20.41 6.99 -25.51
CA VAL A 327 -20.26 7.17 -24.06
C VAL A 327 -18.84 6.78 -23.66
N LEU A 328 -18.14 7.66 -22.94
CA LEU A 328 -16.87 7.35 -22.30
C LEU A 328 -17.10 7.10 -20.80
N CYS A 329 -16.62 5.98 -20.28
CA CYS A 329 -16.79 5.62 -18.87
C CYS A 329 -15.55 4.91 -18.31
N GLY A 330 -15.47 4.80 -16.97
CA GLY A 330 -14.52 3.95 -16.27
C GLY A 330 -14.72 2.46 -16.59
N VAL A 331 -13.68 1.66 -16.35
CA VAL A 331 -13.74 0.20 -16.57
C VAL A 331 -14.80 -0.43 -15.69
N GLU A 332 -14.95 0.06 -14.48
CA GLU A 332 -15.92 -0.38 -13.47
C GLU A 332 -17.37 0.00 -13.80
N ASP A 333 -17.57 1.06 -14.61
CA ASP A 333 -18.90 1.64 -14.87
C ASP A 333 -19.57 1.05 -16.11
N VAL A 334 -18.86 0.26 -16.91
CA VAL A 334 -19.35 -0.27 -18.20
C VAL A 334 -20.72 -0.92 -18.09
N SER A 335 -20.91 -1.81 -17.11
CA SER A 335 -22.20 -2.52 -16.95
C SER A 335 -23.35 -1.60 -16.55
N THR A 336 -23.06 -0.54 -15.81
CA THR A 336 -24.04 0.47 -15.42
C THR A 336 -24.46 1.31 -16.63
N MET A 337 -23.50 1.75 -17.43
CA MET A 337 -23.77 2.52 -18.66
C MET A 337 -24.58 1.69 -19.67
N GLU A 338 -24.21 0.42 -19.88
CA GLU A 338 -24.97 -0.46 -20.78
C GLU A 338 -26.41 -0.65 -20.34
N ARG A 339 -26.64 -0.84 -19.04
CA ARG A 339 -27.99 -0.97 -18.49
C ARG A 339 -28.85 0.28 -18.74
N ILE A 340 -28.27 1.47 -18.60
CA ILE A 340 -28.95 2.74 -18.88
C ILE A 340 -29.25 2.84 -20.37
N ILE A 341 -28.28 2.59 -21.26
CA ILE A 341 -28.48 2.65 -22.71
C ILE A 341 -29.57 1.70 -23.15
N PHE A 342 -29.57 0.44 -22.69
CA PHE A 342 -30.60 -0.53 -23.03
C PHE A 342 -31.97 -0.21 -22.41
N GLY A 343 -32.01 0.41 -21.24
CA GLY A 343 -33.27 0.74 -20.55
C GLY A 343 -33.93 2.00 -21.08
N GLU A 344 -33.13 2.98 -21.46
CA GLU A 344 -33.65 4.31 -21.84
C GLU A 344 -33.74 4.52 -23.36
N THR A 345 -33.18 3.63 -24.18
CA THR A 345 -33.19 3.75 -25.62
C THR A 345 -33.74 2.49 -26.31
N THR A 346 -33.95 2.56 -27.59
CA THR A 346 -34.35 1.41 -28.44
C THR A 346 -33.13 0.58 -28.89
N SER A 347 -31.95 0.87 -28.41
CA SER A 347 -30.74 0.13 -28.76
C SER A 347 -30.80 -1.33 -28.31
N ILE A 348 -30.45 -2.26 -29.20
CA ILE A 348 -30.39 -3.70 -28.93
C ILE A 348 -28.94 -4.24 -28.94
N GLY A 349 -27.97 -3.37 -29.14
CA GLY A 349 -26.56 -3.77 -29.20
C GLY A 349 -25.61 -2.61 -29.03
N ILE A 350 -24.57 -2.82 -28.21
CA ILE A 350 -23.54 -1.83 -27.90
C ILE A 350 -22.18 -2.39 -28.31
N ARG A 351 -21.39 -1.58 -29.00
CA ARG A 351 -19.97 -1.85 -29.28
C ARG A 351 -19.14 -1.33 -28.13
N ARG A 352 -18.15 -2.09 -27.69
CA ARG A 352 -17.22 -1.71 -26.63
C ARG A 352 -15.81 -1.67 -27.16
N THR A 353 -15.12 -0.58 -26.92
CA THR A 353 -13.68 -0.44 -27.23
C THR A 353 -12.96 0.05 -26.00
N ARG A 354 -11.97 -0.69 -25.54
CA ARG A 354 -11.05 -0.20 -24.52
C ARG A 354 -10.06 0.74 -25.15
N MET A 355 -9.91 1.92 -24.56
CA MET A 355 -9.01 2.96 -25.05
C MET A 355 -8.06 3.37 -23.94
N GLU A 356 -6.80 3.54 -24.31
CA GLU A 356 -5.81 4.23 -23.49
C GLU A 356 -5.89 5.72 -23.81
N ARG A 357 -5.80 6.55 -22.80
CA ARG A 357 -5.78 7.99 -22.97
C ARG A 357 -4.72 8.62 -22.09
N SER A 358 -4.14 9.70 -22.59
CA SER A 358 -3.22 10.55 -21.84
C SER A 358 -4.01 11.68 -21.20
N ILE A 359 -3.84 11.88 -19.89
CA ILE A 359 -4.46 12.96 -19.14
C ILE A 359 -3.40 13.76 -18.40
N LEU A 360 -3.54 15.06 -18.33
CA LEU A 360 -2.69 15.88 -17.47
C LEU A 360 -3.04 15.63 -16.00
N GLN A 361 -2.03 15.58 -15.14
CA GLN A 361 -2.22 15.67 -13.70
C GLN A 361 -2.99 16.93 -13.36
N ARG A 362 -4.04 16.79 -12.56
CA ARG A 362 -4.91 17.90 -12.20
C ARG A 362 -5.36 17.82 -10.76
N ASP A 363 -5.35 18.98 -10.11
CA ASP A 363 -5.93 19.18 -8.79
C ASP A 363 -7.11 20.15 -8.87
N VAL A 364 -8.07 20.02 -7.96
CA VAL A 364 -9.24 20.90 -7.89
C VAL A 364 -9.17 21.70 -6.60
N HIS A 365 -9.13 23.02 -6.74
CA HIS A 365 -9.03 23.95 -5.62
C HIS A 365 -10.21 24.91 -5.59
N THR A 366 -10.61 25.33 -4.40
CA THR A 366 -11.53 26.44 -4.22
C THR A 366 -10.76 27.68 -3.88
N VAL A 367 -10.86 28.71 -4.73
CA VAL A 367 -10.17 29.99 -4.58
C VAL A 367 -11.16 31.11 -4.24
N LYS A 368 -10.74 32.05 -3.40
CA LYS A 368 -11.51 33.24 -3.09
C LYS A 368 -11.15 34.33 -4.08
N THR A 369 -12.13 34.87 -4.77
CA THR A 369 -11.97 35.98 -5.70
C THR A 369 -12.76 37.21 -5.24
N SER A 370 -12.52 38.35 -5.88
CA SER A 370 -13.29 39.60 -5.67
C SER A 370 -14.77 39.44 -6.00
N LEU A 371 -15.14 38.45 -6.82
CA LEU A 371 -16.52 38.17 -7.25
C LEU A 371 -17.17 37.01 -6.48
N GLY A 372 -16.42 36.33 -5.58
CA GLY A 372 -16.92 35.22 -4.78
C GLY A 372 -15.98 34.00 -4.76
N MET A 373 -16.46 32.89 -4.20
CA MET A 373 -15.72 31.63 -4.18
C MET A 373 -15.83 30.95 -5.54
N ALA A 374 -14.70 30.53 -6.10
CA ALA A 374 -14.63 29.87 -7.39
C ALA A 374 -13.87 28.55 -7.29
N VAL A 375 -14.35 27.52 -7.99
CA VAL A 375 -13.66 26.25 -8.16
C VAL A 375 -12.79 26.32 -9.41
N VAL A 376 -11.52 25.92 -9.27
CA VAL A 376 -10.50 25.97 -10.32
C VAL A 376 -9.81 24.63 -10.43
N LYS A 377 -9.66 24.13 -11.66
CA LYS A 377 -8.77 23.00 -11.97
C LYS A 377 -7.38 23.54 -12.24
N GLU A 378 -6.39 23.04 -11.52
CA GLU A 378 -4.98 23.31 -11.77
C GLU A 378 -4.34 22.11 -12.47
N CYS A 379 -3.70 22.33 -13.61
CA CYS A 379 -3.01 21.30 -14.39
C CYS A 379 -1.53 21.66 -14.55
N LEU A 380 -0.66 20.64 -14.48
CA LEU A 380 0.73 20.75 -14.89
C LEU A 380 0.83 20.48 -16.38
N VAL A 381 1.32 21.45 -17.14
CA VAL A 381 1.43 21.39 -18.60
C VAL A 381 2.90 21.44 -18.99
N PRO A 382 3.39 20.58 -19.93
CA PRO A 382 4.76 20.70 -20.44
C PRO A 382 4.96 22.06 -21.07
N SER A 383 5.99 22.80 -20.66
CA SER A 383 6.38 24.03 -21.33
C SER A 383 7.33 23.72 -22.48
N GLY A 384 7.17 24.36 -23.63
CA GLY A 384 7.81 23.98 -24.90
C GLY A 384 9.33 24.04 -24.98
N GLN A 385 10.07 24.14 -23.88
CA GLN A 385 11.53 24.12 -23.84
C GLN A 385 12.00 23.23 -22.65
N GLY A 386 12.27 21.94 -22.90
CA GLY A 386 12.81 21.01 -21.93
C GLY A 386 11.74 20.46 -20.97
N ASP A 387 12.17 19.81 -19.88
CA ASP A 387 11.32 19.17 -18.87
C ASP A 387 10.64 20.15 -17.89
N SER A 388 10.56 21.43 -18.25
CA SER A 388 9.91 22.43 -17.40
C SER A 388 8.39 22.31 -17.48
N LEU A 389 7.73 22.29 -16.31
CA LEU A 389 6.29 22.23 -16.18
C LEU A 389 5.74 23.63 -15.85
N GLU A 390 4.65 24.00 -16.51
CA GLU A 390 3.90 25.24 -16.27
C GLU A 390 2.58 24.87 -15.57
N ARG A 391 2.25 25.57 -14.50
CA ARG A 391 0.94 25.45 -13.86
C ARG A 391 -0.08 26.29 -14.61
N ARG A 392 -1.15 25.65 -15.10
CA ARG A 392 -2.28 26.33 -15.72
C ARG A 392 -3.55 26.09 -14.95
N ARG A 393 -4.35 27.13 -14.78
CA ARG A 393 -5.60 27.13 -14.04
C ARG A 393 -6.79 27.34 -14.94
N TYR A 394 -7.79 26.50 -14.77
CA TYR A 394 -9.01 26.49 -15.57
C TYR A 394 -10.22 26.59 -14.64
N PRO A 395 -10.94 27.75 -14.61
CA PRO A 395 -12.17 27.88 -13.83
C PRO A 395 -13.23 26.86 -14.26
N GLU A 396 -13.89 26.22 -13.29
CA GLU A 396 -14.98 25.31 -13.55
C GLU A 396 -16.22 26.01 -14.05
N TYR A 397 -16.84 25.49 -15.10
CA TYR A 397 -18.00 26.09 -15.75
C TYR A 397 -19.14 26.43 -14.77
N GLU A 398 -19.53 25.45 -13.94
CA GLU A 398 -20.64 25.62 -12.98
C GLU A 398 -20.33 26.75 -11.97
N SER A 399 -19.09 26.86 -11.55
CA SER A 399 -18.65 27.88 -10.63
C SER A 399 -18.71 29.28 -11.27
N VAL A 400 -18.20 29.42 -12.50
CA VAL A 400 -18.30 30.67 -13.29
C VAL A 400 -19.76 31.05 -13.52
N ALA A 401 -20.59 30.08 -13.94
CA ALA A 401 -22.02 30.30 -14.22
C ALA A 401 -22.81 30.74 -12.97
N ALA A 402 -22.47 30.15 -11.80
CA ALA A 402 -23.07 30.55 -10.53
C ALA A 402 -22.73 32.00 -10.14
N ILE A 403 -21.46 32.40 -10.30
CA ILE A 403 -21.02 33.77 -10.05
C ILE A 403 -21.67 34.75 -11.02
N CYS A 404 -21.78 34.40 -12.32
CA CYS A 404 -22.51 35.23 -13.30
C CYS A 404 -23.95 35.50 -12.88
N LYS A 405 -24.67 34.45 -12.44
CA LYS A 405 -26.05 34.57 -11.96
C LYS A 405 -26.14 35.44 -10.71
N ALA A 406 -25.19 35.37 -9.82
CA ALA A 406 -25.18 36.14 -8.57
C ALA A 406 -24.80 37.61 -8.75
N THR A 407 -23.89 37.90 -9.68
CA THR A 407 -23.27 39.22 -9.83
C THR A 407 -23.80 40.00 -11.05
N GLY A 408 -24.38 39.34 -12.04
CA GLY A 408 -24.83 39.94 -13.30
C GLY A 408 -23.68 40.25 -14.29
N HIS A 409 -22.45 39.85 -13.98
CA HIS A 409 -21.31 39.99 -14.88
C HIS A 409 -21.36 39.00 -16.04
N SER A 410 -20.68 39.35 -17.17
CA SER A 410 -20.56 38.40 -18.28
C SER A 410 -19.69 37.19 -17.91
N TYR A 411 -19.93 36.03 -18.55
CA TYR A 411 -19.14 34.82 -18.34
C TYR A 411 -17.64 35.07 -18.56
N ARG A 412 -17.31 35.81 -19.58
CA ARG A 412 -15.91 36.14 -19.92
C ARG A 412 -15.24 36.97 -18.82
N ASP A 413 -15.91 38.03 -18.35
CA ASP A 413 -15.36 38.89 -17.31
C ASP A 413 -15.11 38.14 -16.01
N VAL A 414 -16.08 37.29 -15.61
CA VAL A 414 -15.95 36.41 -14.42
C VAL A 414 -14.79 35.42 -14.60
N TYR A 415 -14.72 34.79 -15.77
CA TYR A 415 -13.64 33.85 -16.09
C TYR A 415 -12.27 34.50 -15.99
N ASP A 416 -12.09 35.66 -16.64
CA ASP A 416 -10.81 36.39 -16.65
C ASP A 416 -10.39 36.88 -15.24
N VAL A 417 -11.36 37.29 -14.40
CA VAL A 417 -11.11 37.65 -12.99
C VAL A 417 -10.64 36.42 -12.19
N ILE A 418 -11.31 35.27 -12.32
CA ILE A 418 -10.91 34.06 -11.60
C ILE A 418 -9.50 33.62 -12.02
N VAL A 419 -9.19 33.60 -13.32
CA VAL A 419 -7.86 33.20 -13.80
C VAL A 419 -6.78 34.11 -13.23
N ARG A 420 -6.97 35.45 -13.32
CA ARG A 420 -6.02 36.41 -12.80
C ARG A 420 -5.81 36.32 -11.30
N GLU A 421 -6.89 36.32 -10.52
CA GLU A 421 -6.82 36.33 -9.04
C GLU A 421 -6.42 34.97 -8.46
N SER A 422 -6.64 33.88 -9.17
CA SER A 422 -6.13 32.57 -8.77
C SER A 422 -4.63 32.43 -8.98
N SER A 423 -4.01 33.22 -9.87
CA SER A 423 -2.55 33.20 -10.12
C SER A 423 -1.77 33.86 -8.98
N ASP A 424 -2.37 34.80 -8.27
CA ASP A 424 -1.71 35.58 -7.19
C ASP A 424 -1.67 34.82 -5.84
N VAL A 425 -2.36 33.70 -5.69
CA VAL A 425 -2.45 32.93 -4.41
C VAL A 425 -1.28 31.97 -4.21
N SER A 426 -0.38 31.79 -5.17
CA SER A 426 0.69 30.77 -5.09
C SER A 426 1.93 31.19 -4.29
N ASP A 427 2.07 32.42 -3.85
CA ASP A 427 3.29 32.90 -3.17
C ASP A 427 3.20 32.95 -1.62
N ASP A 428 2.01 32.76 -1.02
CA ASP A 428 1.83 32.94 0.42
C ASP A 428 1.82 31.63 1.27
N VAL A 429 1.89 30.43 0.67
CA VAL A 429 1.82 29.17 1.44
C VAL A 429 3.20 28.62 1.80
N ASP A 430 4.27 29.02 1.12
CA ASP A 430 5.65 28.59 1.46
C ASP A 430 6.31 29.40 2.59
N GLY A 431 5.61 30.35 3.18
CA GLY A 431 6.11 31.25 4.23
C GLY A 431 5.88 30.81 5.68
N MET A 432 5.14 29.75 5.95
CA MET A 432 4.76 29.36 7.32
C MET A 432 5.35 28.04 7.85
N ASN A 433 6.38 27.49 7.22
CA ASN A 433 7.17 26.40 7.82
C ASN A 433 8.68 26.68 7.63
N ARG A 434 9.17 27.61 8.43
CA ARG A 434 10.58 27.71 8.81
C ARG A 434 10.72 27.57 10.30
#